data_cad1b452dd6e24cb6c5fd416e9bd7af1
#
_entry.id   cad1b452dd6e24cb6c5fd416e9bd7af1
#
_cell.length_a   1.000
_cell.length_b   1.000
_cell.length_c   1.000
_cell.angle_alpha   90.00
_cell.angle_beta   90.00
_cell.angle_gamma   90.00
#
_symmetry.space_group_name_H-M   'P 1'
#
loop_
_entity.id
_entity.type
_entity.pdbx_description
1 polymer ?
#
loop_
_entity_poly.entity_id
_entity_poly.type
_entity_poly.pdbx_seq_one_letter_code
_entity_poly.pdbx_strand_id
1 'polypeptide(L)'
;MKKPISLHAFTLRSKQRQSGFTLLEMILVVSIIALLLAAAINKMGGALDFGKEVRVKGDIQSVSNALRMYNAQNGFYPTTEQGLKALVVQPSSEPRPRQWRCAFEDSKVPRDPWDNEYNYACPGKHNPKSFDIFSSGPDRIANTPDDIGNWETDSQK
;
A
#
# COMPACT_ATOMS: atom_id res chain seq x y z
N MET A 1 5.81 -63.64 73.12
CA MET A 1 5.92 -62.29 72.51
C MET A 1 6.16 -62.52 70.98
N LYS A 2 5.13 -62.29 70.14
CA LYS A 2 5.20 -62.42 68.65
C LYS A 2 5.44 -61.05 68.08
N LYS A 3 6.56 -60.93 67.29
CA LYS A 3 6.86 -59.72 66.53
C LYS A 3 5.97 -59.61 65.29
N PRO A 4 5.46 -58.45 64.91
CA PRO A 4 4.71 -58.26 63.68
C PRO A 4 5.64 -58.22 62.47
N ILE A 5 5.25 -58.89 61.37
CA ILE A 5 5.93 -58.89 60.09
C ILE A 5 5.47 -57.64 59.31
N SER A 6 6.41 -56.74 59.02
CA SER A 6 6.15 -55.56 58.18
C SER A 6 6.06 -55.97 56.71
N LEU A 7 4.88 -55.82 56.11
CA LEU A 7 4.68 -55.91 54.66
C LEU A 7 5.18 -54.62 53.99
N HIS A 8 6.28 -54.70 53.25
CA HIS A 8 6.67 -53.64 52.36
C HIS A 8 5.81 -53.70 51.12
N ALA A 9 4.96 -52.67 50.94
CA ALA A 9 4.18 -52.47 49.74
C ALA A 9 5.13 -52.07 48.58
N PHE A 10 5.29 -52.95 47.62
CA PHE A 10 6.08 -52.71 46.40
C PHE A 10 5.23 -51.88 45.44
N THR A 11 5.43 -50.56 45.41
CA THR A 11 4.76 -49.67 44.46
C THR A 11 5.40 -49.83 43.08
N LEU A 12 4.68 -50.46 42.17
CA LEU A 12 5.06 -50.54 40.75
C LEU A 12 4.88 -49.15 40.14
N ARG A 13 5.98 -48.42 39.96
CA ARG A 13 6.03 -47.18 39.24
C ARG A 13 5.83 -47.44 37.75
N SER A 14 4.62 -47.17 37.24
CA SER A 14 4.30 -47.25 35.82
C SER A 14 5.20 -46.28 35.03
N LYS A 15 6.08 -46.86 34.21
CA LYS A 15 6.94 -46.11 33.31
C LYS A 15 6.06 -45.54 32.18
N GLN A 16 5.64 -44.27 32.28
CA GLN A 16 4.98 -43.58 31.17
C GLN A 16 5.89 -43.62 29.95
N ARG A 17 5.44 -44.30 28.90
CA ARG A 17 6.10 -44.30 27.60
C ARG A 17 5.95 -42.90 27.03
N GLN A 18 6.98 -42.09 27.02
CA GLN A 18 7.04 -40.90 26.21
C GLN A 18 7.09 -41.35 24.74
N SER A 19 5.97 -41.22 24.05
CA SER A 19 5.94 -41.39 22.59
C SER A 19 6.59 -40.17 21.96
N GLY A 20 7.78 -40.33 21.42
CA GLY A 20 8.41 -39.32 20.57
C GLY A 20 7.69 -39.24 19.22
N PHE A 21 7.70 -38.06 18.59
CA PHE A 21 7.17 -37.88 17.23
C PHE A 21 7.93 -38.77 16.22
N THR A 22 7.18 -39.38 15.31
CA THR A 22 7.79 -40.16 14.24
C THR A 22 8.31 -39.23 13.15
N LEU A 23 9.35 -39.67 12.41
CA LEU A 23 9.88 -38.93 11.27
C LEU A 23 8.82 -38.68 10.20
N LEU A 24 7.91 -39.65 10.00
CA LEU A 24 6.79 -39.57 9.07
C LEU A 24 5.81 -38.45 9.49
N GLU A 25 5.50 -38.34 10.78
CA GLU A 25 4.59 -37.31 11.32
C GLU A 25 5.15 -35.91 11.11
N MET A 26 6.47 -35.72 11.31
CA MET A 26 7.13 -34.43 11.04
C MET A 26 7.11 -34.06 9.57
N ILE A 27 7.35 -35.02 8.66
CA ILE A 27 7.28 -34.78 7.21
C ILE A 27 5.85 -34.41 6.80
N LEU A 28 4.84 -35.10 7.33
CA LEU A 28 3.43 -34.79 7.07
C LEU A 28 3.08 -33.35 7.50
N VAL A 29 3.47 -32.97 8.71
CA VAL A 29 3.20 -31.64 9.27
C VAL A 29 3.87 -30.54 8.42
N VAL A 30 5.16 -30.70 8.07
CA VAL A 30 5.87 -29.73 7.24
C VAL A 30 5.23 -29.63 5.85
N SER A 31 4.79 -30.76 5.27
CA SER A 31 4.12 -30.76 3.96
C SER A 31 2.79 -30.01 3.98
N ILE A 32 1.99 -30.16 5.05
CA ILE A 32 0.72 -29.42 5.21
C ILE A 32 1.00 -27.93 5.40
N ILE A 33 1.98 -27.56 6.23
CA ILE A 33 2.36 -26.17 6.42
C ILE A 33 2.83 -25.54 5.10
N ALA A 34 3.66 -26.23 4.33
CA ALA A 34 4.12 -25.75 3.03
C ALA A 34 2.96 -25.52 2.05
N LEU A 35 1.98 -26.43 2.01
CA LEU A 35 0.78 -26.29 1.18
C LEU A 35 -0.07 -25.09 1.60
N LEU A 36 -0.27 -24.90 2.90
CA LEU A 36 -1.03 -23.76 3.42
C LEU A 36 -0.34 -22.43 3.16
N LEU A 37 1.00 -22.36 3.30
CA LEU A 37 1.77 -21.17 2.97
C LEU A 37 1.69 -20.83 1.49
N ALA A 38 1.79 -21.82 0.60
CA ALA A 38 1.66 -21.60 -0.84
C ALA A 38 0.27 -21.03 -1.20
N ALA A 39 -0.80 -21.53 -0.59
CA ALA A 39 -2.16 -21.00 -0.77
C ALA A 39 -2.32 -19.57 -0.21
N ALA A 40 -1.69 -19.26 0.92
CA ALA A 40 -1.72 -17.94 1.53
C ALA A 40 -1.01 -16.89 0.67
N ILE A 41 0.16 -17.22 0.12
CA ILE A 41 0.94 -16.30 -0.73
C ILE A 41 0.16 -15.91 -1.98
N ASN A 42 -0.53 -16.85 -2.63
CA ASN A 42 -1.37 -16.55 -3.80
C ASN A 42 -2.54 -15.60 -3.49
N LYS A 43 -3.12 -15.66 -2.28
CA LYS A 43 -4.17 -14.71 -1.87
C LYS A 43 -3.65 -13.34 -1.44
N MET A 44 -2.42 -13.25 -0.97
CA MET A 44 -1.83 -11.99 -0.49
C MET A 44 -1.49 -11.02 -1.63
N GLY A 45 -1.21 -11.49 -2.84
CA GLY A 45 -0.91 -10.63 -3.99
C GLY A 45 -2.00 -9.61 -4.25
N GLY A 46 -3.25 -10.03 -4.37
CA GLY A 46 -4.38 -9.12 -4.60
C GLY A 46 -4.66 -8.13 -3.45
N ALA A 47 -4.37 -8.51 -2.20
CA ALA A 47 -4.55 -7.60 -1.05
C ALA A 47 -3.49 -6.50 -1.01
N LEU A 48 -2.26 -6.79 -1.44
CA LEU A 48 -1.18 -5.81 -1.54
C LEU A 48 -1.45 -4.81 -2.66
N ASP A 49 -1.96 -5.25 -3.80
CA ASP A 49 -2.29 -4.38 -4.93
C ASP A 49 -3.47 -3.47 -4.59
N PHE A 50 -4.50 -3.99 -3.92
CA PHE A 50 -5.59 -3.17 -3.38
C PHE A 50 -5.10 -2.09 -2.41
N GLY A 51 -4.17 -2.42 -1.50
CA GLY A 51 -3.57 -1.45 -0.58
C GLY A 51 -2.82 -0.33 -1.30
N LYS A 52 -2.09 -0.64 -2.37
CA LYS A 52 -1.42 0.35 -3.22
C LYS A 52 -2.42 1.27 -3.92
N GLU A 53 -3.49 0.71 -4.50
CA GLU A 53 -4.53 1.48 -5.17
C GLU A 53 -5.22 2.46 -4.22
N VAL A 54 -5.57 2.03 -3.00
CA VAL A 54 -6.14 2.89 -1.96
C VAL A 54 -5.19 4.03 -1.60
N ARG A 55 -3.89 3.75 -1.48
CA ARG A 55 -2.87 4.77 -1.23
C ARG A 55 -2.80 5.79 -2.38
N VAL A 56 -2.76 5.34 -3.64
CA VAL A 56 -2.76 6.23 -4.81
C VAL A 56 -3.97 7.15 -4.80
N LYS A 57 -5.17 6.64 -4.55
CA LYS A 57 -6.40 7.45 -4.45
C LYS A 57 -6.29 8.51 -3.34
N GLY A 58 -5.73 8.15 -2.19
CA GLY A 58 -5.48 9.08 -1.09
C GLY A 58 -4.47 10.18 -1.44
N ASP A 59 -3.36 9.82 -2.08
CA ASP A 59 -2.34 10.77 -2.52
C ASP A 59 -2.90 11.72 -3.58
N ILE A 60 -3.63 11.21 -4.59
CA ILE A 60 -4.31 12.02 -5.61
C ILE A 60 -5.29 13.00 -4.96
N GLN A 61 -6.07 12.57 -3.97
CA GLN A 61 -6.98 13.46 -3.26
C GLN A 61 -6.23 14.56 -2.52
N SER A 62 -5.12 14.24 -1.86
CA SER A 62 -4.28 15.20 -1.15
C SER A 62 -3.68 16.24 -2.09
N VAL A 63 -3.07 15.80 -3.19
CA VAL A 63 -2.49 16.69 -4.21
C VAL A 63 -3.57 17.52 -4.90
N SER A 64 -4.73 16.94 -5.19
CA SER A 64 -5.88 17.67 -5.76
C SER A 64 -6.37 18.79 -4.86
N ASN A 65 -6.40 18.55 -3.54
CA ASN A 65 -6.76 19.58 -2.57
C ASN A 65 -5.73 20.72 -2.55
N ALA A 66 -4.43 20.38 -2.61
CA ALA A 66 -3.37 21.38 -2.70
C ALA A 66 -3.47 22.22 -3.98
N LEU A 67 -3.76 21.61 -5.13
CA LEU A 67 -4.00 22.30 -6.41
C LEU A 67 -5.22 23.24 -6.34
N ARG A 68 -6.33 22.79 -5.75
CA ARG A 68 -7.53 23.63 -5.56
C ARG A 68 -7.24 24.81 -4.65
N MET A 69 -6.46 24.61 -3.58
CA MET A 69 -6.03 25.69 -2.69
C MET A 69 -5.13 26.68 -3.42
N TYR A 70 -4.18 26.21 -4.23
CA TYR A 70 -3.35 27.05 -5.08
C TYR A 70 -4.20 27.92 -6.02
N ASN A 71 -5.18 27.31 -6.69
CA ASN A 71 -6.11 28.02 -7.58
C ASN A 71 -6.97 29.05 -6.81
N ALA A 72 -7.49 28.70 -5.64
CA ALA A 72 -8.28 29.62 -4.82
C ALA A 72 -7.49 30.86 -4.39
N GLN A 73 -6.18 30.72 -4.17
CA GLN A 73 -5.31 31.84 -3.76
C GLN A 73 -4.83 32.69 -4.94
N ASN A 74 -4.64 32.09 -6.12
CA ASN A 74 -3.99 32.75 -7.25
C ASN A 74 -4.90 32.97 -8.46
N GLY A 75 -6.07 32.32 -8.53
CA GLY A 75 -7.04 32.40 -9.62
C GLY A 75 -6.76 31.49 -10.81
N PHE A 76 -5.71 30.66 -10.73
CA PHE A 76 -5.34 29.71 -11.77
C PHE A 76 -4.64 28.49 -11.18
N TYR A 77 -4.63 27.37 -11.91
CA TYR A 77 -3.82 26.19 -11.61
C TYR A 77 -2.41 26.35 -12.18
N PRO A 78 -1.40 25.67 -11.64
CA PRO A 78 -0.09 25.56 -12.30
C PRO A 78 -0.26 25.06 -13.74
N THR A 79 0.58 25.55 -14.66
CA THR A 79 0.59 25.02 -16.03
C THR A 79 1.15 23.60 -16.05
N THR A 80 0.91 22.85 -17.13
CA THR A 80 1.50 21.51 -17.32
C THR A 80 3.04 21.55 -17.20
N GLU A 81 3.67 22.63 -17.71
CA GLU A 81 5.14 22.81 -17.65
C GLU A 81 5.63 23.10 -16.22
N GLN A 82 4.86 23.88 -15.44
CA GLN A 82 5.18 24.12 -14.03
C GLN A 82 4.98 22.85 -13.20
N GLY A 83 4.05 22.01 -13.58
CA GLY A 83 3.79 20.71 -12.99
C GLY A 83 3.45 20.77 -11.50
N LEU A 84 3.46 19.63 -10.85
CA LEU A 84 3.24 19.50 -9.40
C LEU A 84 4.38 20.12 -8.57
N LYS A 85 5.54 20.38 -9.17
CA LYS A 85 6.64 21.10 -8.54
C LYS A 85 6.23 22.47 -8.06
N ALA A 86 5.27 23.14 -8.73
CA ALA A 86 4.73 24.43 -8.33
C ALA A 86 4.11 24.45 -6.93
N LEU A 87 3.74 23.28 -6.39
CA LEU A 87 3.19 23.13 -5.03
C LEU A 87 4.27 23.16 -3.93
N VAL A 88 5.54 22.88 -4.28
CA VAL A 88 6.66 22.77 -3.33
C VAL A 88 7.78 23.76 -3.60
N VAL A 89 7.88 24.29 -4.81
CA VAL A 89 8.82 25.34 -5.20
C VAL A 89 8.07 26.42 -5.94
N GLN A 90 8.26 27.70 -5.53
CA GLN A 90 7.61 28.82 -6.21
C GLN A 90 8.04 28.89 -7.68
N PRO A 91 7.09 28.85 -8.64
CA PRO A 91 7.41 28.96 -10.05
C PRO A 91 8.06 30.30 -10.40
N SER A 92 9.09 30.26 -11.23
CA SER A 92 9.72 31.46 -11.82
C SER A 92 9.15 31.82 -13.19
N SER A 93 8.48 30.86 -13.87
CA SER A 93 7.78 31.05 -15.15
C SER A 93 6.39 31.66 -14.96
N GLU A 94 5.89 32.35 -15.99
CA GLU A 94 4.51 32.85 -15.98
C GLU A 94 3.49 31.70 -16.25
N PRO A 95 2.29 31.79 -15.65
CA PRO A 95 1.81 32.80 -14.70
C PRO A 95 2.42 32.57 -13.31
N ARG A 96 2.93 33.65 -12.69
CA ARG A 96 3.50 33.56 -11.35
C ARG A 96 2.45 33.73 -10.26
N PRO A 97 2.45 32.86 -9.24
CA PRO A 97 1.55 33.00 -8.13
C PRO A 97 1.88 34.25 -7.30
N ARG A 98 0.86 35.04 -6.99
CA ARG A 98 0.99 36.22 -6.12
C ARG A 98 1.10 35.85 -4.65
N GLN A 99 0.37 34.79 -4.25
CA GLN A 99 0.36 34.25 -2.89
C GLN A 99 0.79 32.80 -2.92
N TRP A 100 2.12 32.61 -2.97
CA TRP A 100 2.65 31.24 -2.96
C TRP A 100 2.95 30.76 -1.55
N ARG A 101 2.57 29.53 -1.26
CA ARG A 101 2.93 28.78 -0.06
C ARG A 101 3.25 27.34 -0.44
N CYS A 102 4.25 26.77 0.21
CA CYS A 102 4.52 25.34 0.08
C CYS A 102 3.31 24.54 0.60
N ALA A 103 2.81 23.62 -0.20
CA ALA A 103 1.60 22.87 0.11
C ALA A 103 1.87 21.63 1.00
N PHE A 104 3.11 21.17 1.08
CA PHE A 104 3.50 19.96 1.83
C PHE A 104 4.61 20.29 2.83
N GLU A 105 4.48 19.78 4.06
CA GLU A 105 5.41 20.06 5.17
C GLU A 105 6.85 19.64 4.87
N ASP A 106 7.04 18.51 4.21
CA ASP A 106 8.35 17.99 3.82
C ASP A 106 8.91 18.60 2.52
N SER A 107 8.21 19.59 1.94
CA SER A 107 8.56 20.25 0.68
C SER A 107 8.77 19.29 -0.49
N LYS A 108 8.03 18.19 -0.50
CA LYS A 108 8.08 17.17 -1.54
C LYS A 108 6.68 16.80 -2.00
N VAL A 109 6.54 16.59 -3.30
CA VAL A 109 5.34 15.96 -3.86
C VAL A 109 5.44 14.45 -3.54
N PRO A 110 4.35 13.81 -3.05
CA PRO A 110 4.38 12.38 -2.80
C PRO A 110 4.68 11.60 -4.09
N ARG A 111 5.26 10.42 -3.92
CA ARG A 111 5.43 9.44 -5.00
C ARG A 111 4.43 8.31 -4.84
N ASP A 112 4.07 7.71 -5.95
CA ASP A 112 3.18 6.56 -5.95
C ASP A 112 3.83 5.31 -5.29
N PRO A 113 3.07 4.25 -5.01
CA PRO A 113 3.61 3.03 -4.38
C PRO A 113 4.61 2.24 -5.22
N TRP A 114 4.78 2.58 -6.48
CA TRP A 114 5.78 2.01 -7.40
C TRP A 114 6.99 2.93 -7.61
N ASP A 115 7.07 4.02 -6.78
CA ASP A 115 8.16 5.03 -6.78
C ASP A 115 8.20 5.91 -8.04
N ASN A 116 7.07 6.06 -8.75
CA ASN A 116 6.95 7.00 -9.86
C ASN A 116 6.43 8.36 -9.38
N GLU A 117 6.71 9.40 -10.14
CA GLU A 117 6.07 10.71 -9.96
C GLU A 117 4.64 10.65 -10.52
N TYR A 118 3.71 11.38 -9.88
CA TYR A 118 2.37 11.54 -10.43
C TYR A 118 2.42 12.39 -11.70
N ASN A 119 1.70 11.95 -12.73
CA ASN A 119 1.51 12.71 -13.96
C ASN A 119 0.51 13.85 -13.74
N TYR A 120 0.73 14.98 -14.39
CA TYR A 120 -0.11 16.17 -14.26
C TYR A 120 -0.28 16.86 -15.60
N ALA A 121 -1.50 17.30 -15.89
CA ALA A 121 -1.82 18.13 -17.04
C ALA A 121 -2.90 19.17 -16.68
N CYS A 122 -2.68 20.41 -17.10
CA CYS A 122 -3.66 21.49 -16.97
C CYS A 122 -3.64 22.36 -18.22
N PRO A 123 -4.74 22.48 -18.95
CA PRO A 123 -6.03 21.79 -18.74
C PRO A 123 -5.93 20.27 -18.90
N GLY A 124 -6.76 19.52 -18.16
CA GLY A 124 -6.79 18.08 -18.22
C GLY A 124 -7.45 17.56 -19.51
N LYS A 125 -7.08 16.38 -19.97
CA LYS A 125 -7.73 15.68 -21.08
C LYS A 125 -9.10 15.14 -20.65
N HIS A 126 -9.19 14.56 -19.43
CA HIS A 126 -10.44 14.06 -18.86
C HIS A 126 -11.22 15.17 -18.17
N ASN A 127 -10.54 16.15 -17.61
CA ASN A 127 -11.10 17.32 -16.93
C ASN A 127 -10.74 18.64 -17.64
N PRO A 128 -11.33 18.97 -18.82
CA PRO A 128 -10.91 20.11 -19.64
C PRO A 128 -11.04 21.50 -18.95
N LYS A 129 -11.88 21.61 -17.92
CA LYS A 129 -12.06 22.85 -17.14
C LYS A 129 -11.21 22.89 -15.87
N SER A 130 -10.39 21.86 -15.65
CA SER A 130 -9.59 21.68 -14.44
C SER A 130 -8.26 21.00 -14.83
N PHE A 131 -7.80 20.08 -14.04
CA PHE A 131 -6.55 19.34 -14.23
C PHE A 131 -6.78 17.83 -14.19
N ASP A 132 -5.89 17.10 -14.80
CA ASP A 132 -5.73 15.66 -14.61
C ASP A 132 -4.49 15.40 -13.77
N ILE A 133 -4.62 14.48 -12.81
CA ILE A 133 -3.53 13.92 -12.04
C ILE A 133 -3.71 12.40 -11.95
N PHE A 134 -2.64 11.64 -12.20
CA PHE A 134 -2.73 10.19 -12.19
C PHE A 134 -1.37 9.52 -11.93
N SER A 135 -1.43 8.31 -11.39
CA SER A 135 -0.32 7.37 -11.37
C SER A 135 -0.37 6.49 -12.61
N SER A 136 0.78 6.19 -13.19
CA SER A 136 0.93 5.25 -14.32
C SER A 136 0.86 3.78 -13.87
N GLY A 137 0.40 3.51 -12.66
CA GLY A 137 0.20 2.14 -12.19
C GLY A 137 1.46 1.29 -12.09
N PRO A 138 1.29 -0.03 -11.99
CA PRO A 138 2.38 -0.99 -11.84
C PRO A 138 3.24 -1.14 -13.11
N ASP A 139 2.70 -0.91 -14.30
CA ASP A 139 3.43 -1.03 -15.56
C ASP A 139 4.32 0.19 -15.87
N ARG A 140 4.12 1.32 -15.14
CA ARG A 140 4.84 2.59 -15.27
C ARG A 140 4.69 3.27 -16.63
N ILE A 141 3.69 2.90 -17.41
CA ILE A 141 3.43 3.44 -18.73
C ILE A 141 2.16 4.28 -18.66
N ALA A 142 2.26 5.56 -18.98
CA ALA A 142 1.10 6.46 -18.98
C ALA A 142 0.17 6.17 -20.16
N ASN A 143 -1.12 6.38 -19.95
CA ASN A 143 -2.23 6.16 -20.89
C ASN A 143 -2.50 4.66 -21.15
N THR A 144 -2.37 3.85 -20.13
CA THR A 144 -2.74 2.42 -20.11
C THR A 144 -3.97 2.19 -19.21
N PRO A 145 -4.62 1.02 -19.30
CA PRO A 145 -5.83 0.74 -18.51
C PRO A 145 -5.63 0.65 -17.00
N ASP A 146 -4.41 0.52 -16.53
CA ASP A 146 -4.04 0.47 -15.11
C ASP A 146 -3.68 1.83 -14.51
N ASP A 147 -3.80 2.92 -15.30
CA ASP A 147 -3.69 4.29 -14.81
C ASP A 147 -4.78 4.56 -13.75
N ILE A 148 -4.36 5.11 -12.62
CA ILE A 148 -5.26 5.51 -11.55
C ILE A 148 -5.25 7.03 -11.46
N GLY A 149 -6.35 7.66 -11.88
CA GLY A 149 -6.45 9.11 -11.98
C GLY A 149 -7.56 9.75 -11.12
N ASN A 150 -7.68 11.07 -11.24
CA ASN A 150 -8.74 11.87 -10.60
C ASN A 150 -10.03 11.92 -11.44
N TRP A 151 -10.18 11.05 -12.40
CA TRP A 151 -11.39 10.85 -13.21
C TRP A 151 -12.00 9.48 -12.91
N GLU A 152 -13.29 9.33 -13.18
CA GLU A 152 -13.96 8.04 -13.08
C GLU A 152 -13.50 7.14 -14.24
N THR A 153 -12.91 6.00 -13.93
CA THR A 153 -12.66 4.96 -14.91
C THR A 153 -13.95 4.14 -15.13
N ASP A 154 -14.29 3.85 -16.37
CA ASP A 154 -15.47 3.05 -16.76
C ASP A 154 -15.53 1.62 -16.16
N SER A 155 -14.54 1.26 -15.37
CA SER A 155 -14.42 -0.05 -14.70
C SER A 155 -15.32 -0.23 -13.47
N GLN A 156 -16.18 0.74 -13.13
CA GLN A 156 -17.13 0.67 -12.01
C GLN A 156 -18.61 0.69 -12.46
N LYS A 157 -18.89 0.22 -13.67
CA LYS A 157 -20.26 -0.06 -14.11
C LYS A 157 -20.59 -1.53 -14.08
#